data_326ec44d66975cfd43cb3dd6e0280ff7
#
_entry.id   326ec44d66975cfd43cb3dd6e0280ff7
#
_cell.length_a   1.000
_cell.length_b   1.000
_cell.length_c   1.000
_cell.angle_alpha   90.00
_cell.angle_beta   90.00
_cell.angle_gamma   90.00
#
_symmetry.space_group_name_H-M   'P 1'
#
loop_
_entity.id
_entity.type
_entity.pdbx_description
1 polymer ?
#
loop_
_entity_poly.entity_id
_entity_poly.type
_entity_poly.pdbx_seq_one_letter_code
_entity_poly.pdbx_strand_id
1 'polypeptide(L)'
;MDGTLLNSRKEITDADRTAIERFTALGGRFTVATGRTIQSFDQFRKILELKYPIIMYNGAAIHDYVRGETLYTHPLPPEAKAYTAELLELMPGAGGEVLRTDGTYVFRNTDYQQLHTKLCGIVPDYKELGDIEEGGWLKVLFSMAPEDVDHMQILVNKLGHSGVDYVKSSDIFLEMLPVGVSKGSALAQYRKLPGMEDCTFVSVGDFDNDIEMIVEADAGACPANAEDSVKEKADIVLTRTNDEGAVAELVEQIIERCKK
;
A
#
# COMPACT_ATOMS: atom_id res chain seq x y z
N MET A 1 -4.22 2.11 5.63
CA MET A 1 -5.27 1.09 5.92
C MET A 1 -5.00 0.39 7.25
N ASP A 2 -3.89 -0.36 7.37
CA ASP A 2 -3.40 -0.83 8.68
C ASP A 2 -3.02 0.40 9.50
N GLY A 3 -3.30 0.43 10.81
CA GLY A 3 -3.05 1.59 11.69
C GLY A 3 -3.95 2.81 11.48
N THR A 4 -4.83 2.80 10.47
CA THR A 4 -5.75 3.89 10.14
C THR A 4 -7.21 3.45 10.18
N LEU A 5 -7.61 2.59 9.23
CA LEU A 5 -8.98 2.04 9.12
C LEU A 5 -9.13 0.72 9.88
N LEU A 6 -8.08 -0.10 9.89
CA LEU A 6 -8.06 -1.35 10.64
C LEU A 6 -7.55 -1.11 12.05
N ASN A 7 -8.31 -1.60 13.03
CA ASN A 7 -7.90 -1.60 14.42
C ASN A 7 -6.73 -2.59 14.70
N SER A 8 -6.27 -2.67 15.93
CA SER A 8 -5.18 -3.57 16.35
C SER A 8 -5.49 -5.06 16.15
N ARG A 9 -6.79 -5.44 16.01
CA ARG A 9 -7.24 -6.79 15.67
C ARG A 9 -7.41 -7.03 14.16
N LYS A 10 -7.02 -6.06 13.33
CA LYS A 10 -7.19 -6.08 11.85
C LYS A 10 -8.66 -6.11 11.40
N GLU A 11 -9.53 -5.53 12.18
CA GLU A 11 -10.96 -5.38 11.92
C GLU A 11 -11.31 -3.91 11.69
N ILE A 12 -12.40 -3.64 10.94
CA ILE A 12 -12.98 -2.32 10.83
C ILE A 12 -13.94 -2.12 11.99
N THR A 13 -13.80 -1.03 12.73
CA THR A 13 -14.68 -0.74 13.86
C THR A 13 -16.13 -0.53 13.39
N ASP A 14 -17.12 -0.81 14.24
CA ASP A 14 -18.52 -0.56 13.90
C ASP A 14 -18.79 0.94 13.71
N ALA A 15 -18.06 1.81 14.41
CA ALA A 15 -18.13 3.25 14.25
C ALA A 15 -17.68 3.67 12.84
N ASP A 16 -16.51 3.18 12.38
CA ASP A 16 -16.00 3.48 11.03
C ASP A 16 -16.94 2.96 9.96
N ARG A 17 -17.42 1.72 10.10
CA ARG A 17 -18.38 1.14 9.15
C ARG A 17 -19.63 1.99 9.01
N THR A 18 -20.27 2.32 10.13
CA THR A 18 -21.49 3.13 10.16
C THR A 18 -21.29 4.52 9.56
N ALA A 19 -20.15 5.15 9.86
CA ALA A 19 -19.81 6.46 9.32
C ALA A 19 -19.59 6.41 7.81
N ILE A 20 -18.86 5.40 7.29
CA ILE A 20 -18.62 5.20 5.86
C ILE A 20 -19.93 4.93 5.12
N GLU A 21 -20.81 4.08 5.64
CA GLU A 21 -22.14 3.80 5.07
C GLU A 21 -22.99 5.08 4.99
N ARG A 22 -23.00 5.87 6.06
CA ARG A 22 -23.71 7.16 6.08
C ARG A 22 -23.14 8.15 5.08
N PHE A 23 -21.82 8.25 4.98
CA PHE A 23 -21.13 9.13 4.04
C PHE A 23 -21.46 8.78 2.59
N THR A 24 -21.39 7.50 2.27
CA THR A 24 -21.72 7.00 0.92
C THR A 24 -23.19 7.16 0.58
N ALA A 25 -24.11 7.01 1.54
CA ALA A 25 -25.53 7.28 1.36
C ALA A 25 -25.84 8.77 1.08
N LEU A 26 -24.98 9.67 1.56
CA LEU A 26 -25.07 11.11 1.27
C LEU A 26 -24.39 11.51 -0.05
N GLY A 27 -23.88 10.55 -0.84
CA GLY A 27 -23.21 10.80 -2.12
C GLY A 27 -21.69 10.93 -2.01
N GLY A 28 -21.12 10.75 -0.83
CA GLY A 28 -19.68 10.72 -0.63
C GLY A 28 -19.04 9.50 -1.32
N ARG A 29 -17.80 9.66 -1.76
CA ARG A 29 -17.03 8.60 -2.42
C ARG A 29 -15.94 8.13 -1.48
N PHE A 30 -16.03 6.87 -1.05
CA PHE A 30 -15.05 6.26 -0.17
C PHE A 30 -14.19 5.26 -0.94
N THR A 31 -12.88 5.35 -0.78
CA THR A 31 -11.90 4.40 -1.32
C THR A 31 -10.73 4.20 -0.36
N VAL A 32 -9.80 3.34 -0.72
CA VAL A 32 -8.66 2.93 0.11
C VAL A 32 -7.36 3.09 -0.67
N ALA A 33 -6.30 3.51 0.03
CA ALA A 33 -4.92 3.42 -0.43
C ALA A 33 -4.13 2.47 0.48
N THR A 34 -3.43 1.49 -0.11
CA THR A 34 -2.77 0.42 0.64
C THR A 34 -1.51 -0.10 -0.04
N GLY A 35 -0.59 -0.64 0.75
CA GLY A 35 0.54 -1.43 0.24
C GLY A 35 0.18 -2.87 -0.15
N ARG A 36 -1.05 -3.30 0.15
CA ARG A 36 -1.52 -4.66 -0.14
C ARG A 36 -1.62 -4.94 -1.62
N THR A 37 -1.46 -6.22 -1.97
CA THR A 37 -1.71 -6.74 -3.33
C THR A 37 -3.20 -6.94 -3.58
N ILE A 38 -3.60 -7.10 -4.85
CA ILE A 38 -4.97 -7.46 -5.22
C ILE A 38 -5.40 -8.73 -4.48
N GLN A 39 -4.53 -9.74 -4.41
CA GLN A 39 -4.81 -11.02 -3.76
C GLN A 39 -4.96 -10.87 -2.23
N SER A 40 -4.06 -10.13 -1.58
CA SER A 40 -4.10 -9.96 -0.13
C SER A 40 -5.23 -9.01 0.35
N PHE A 41 -5.75 -8.18 -0.55
CA PHE A 41 -6.86 -7.28 -0.25
C PHE A 41 -8.24 -7.95 -0.40
N ASP A 42 -8.35 -9.05 -1.13
CA ASP A 42 -9.65 -9.68 -1.46
C ASP A 42 -10.52 -10.01 -0.23
N GLN A 43 -9.89 -10.32 0.89
CA GLN A 43 -10.58 -10.55 2.16
C GLN A 43 -11.33 -9.32 2.70
N PHE A 44 -10.89 -8.10 2.37
CA PHE A 44 -11.47 -6.84 2.85
C PHE A 44 -12.53 -6.27 1.91
N ARG A 45 -12.50 -6.59 0.62
CA ARG A 45 -13.43 -6.00 -0.36
C ARG A 45 -14.89 -6.28 -0.06
N LYS A 46 -15.20 -7.46 0.53
CA LYS A 46 -16.57 -7.85 0.91
C LYS A 46 -17.08 -7.10 2.12
N ILE A 47 -16.17 -6.68 3.01
CA ILE A 47 -16.51 -5.96 4.25
C ILE A 47 -16.75 -4.48 3.94
N LEU A 48 -16.00 -3.91 2.99
CA LEU A 48 -16.00 -2.48 2.69
C LEU A 48 -17.00 -2.07 1.60
N GLU A 49 -17.59 -3.01 0.88
CA GLU A 49 -18.51 -2.75 -0.26
C GLU A 49 -18.01 -1.62 -1.18
N LEU A 50 -16.71 -1.63 -1.50
CA LEU A 50 -16.07 -0.55 -2.24
C LEU A 50 -16.66 -0.44 -3.66
N LYS A 51 -17.06 0.78 -4.02
CA LYS A 51 -17.68 1.11 -5.31
C LYS A 51 -16.72 1.85 -6.26
N TYR A 52 -15.55 2.21 -5.76
CA TYR A 52 -14.56 3.00 -6.49
C TYR A 52 -13.22 2.27 -6.55
N PRO A 53 -12.38 2.58 -7.56
CA PRO A 53 -11.04 1.99 -7.66
C PRO A 53 -10.22 2.22 -6.40
N ILE A 54 -9.23 1.36 -6.17
CA ILE A 54 -8.37 1.35 -4.98
C ILE A 54 -6.93 1.58 -5.41
N ILE A 55 -6.18 2.39 -4.66
CA ILE A 55 -4.74 2.52 -4.79
C ILE A 55 -4.08 1.34 -4.06
N MET A 56 -3.24 0.59 -4.77
CA MET A 56 -2.65 -0.67 -4.31
C MET A 56 -1.14 -0.70 -4.54
N TYR A 57 -0.43 -1.67 -3.94
CA TYR A 57 1.03 -1.83 -4.09
C TYR A 57 1.80 -0.54 -3.77
N ASN A 58 1.41 0.16 -2.68
CA ASN A 58 1.97 1.48 -2.30
C ASN A 58 1.88 2.56 -3.39
N GLY A 59 0.96 2.42 -4.34
CA GLY A 59 0.76 3.36 -5.44
C GLY A 59 1.20 2.83 -6.81
N ALA A 60 1.80 1.64 -6.89
CA ALA A 60 2.20 1.06 -8.16
C ALA A 60 1.01 0.60 -9.03
N ALA A 61 -0.20 0.52 -8.47
CA ALA A 61 -1.40 0.19 -9.24
C ALA A 61 -2.66 0.90 -8.70
N ILE A 62 -3.62 1.13 -9.60
CA ILE A 62 -5.01 1.48 -9.27
C ILE A 62 -5.89 0.40 -9.87
N HIS A 63 -6.64 -0.31 -9.02
CA HIS A 63 -7.48 -1.44 -9.41
C HIS A 63 -8.95 -1.19 -9.11
N ASP A 64 -9.81 -1.49 -10.07
CA ASP A 64 -11.28 -1.42 -9.93
C ASP A 64 -11.85 -2.82 -9.73
N TYR A 65 -12.21 -3.14 -8.50
CA TYR A 65 -12.83 -4.45 -8.17
C TYR A 65 -14.25 -4.60 -8.71
N VAL A 66 -14.95 -3.51 -9.02
CA VAL A 66 -16.31 -3.58 -9.58
C VAL A 66 -16.25 -4.02 -11.04
N ARG A 67 -15.27 -3.49 -11.79
CA ARG A 67 -15.03 -3.84 -13.19
C ARG A 67 -14.11 -5.05 -13.35
N GLY A 68 -13.34 -5.39 -12.31
CA GLY A 68 -12.33 -6.45 -12.37
C GLY A 68 -11.11 -6.09 -13.22
N GLU A 69 -10.78 -4.79 -13.32
CA GLU A 69 -9.70 -4.31 -14.18
C GLU A 69 -8.71 -3.40 -13.43
N THR A 70 -7.46 -3.43 -13.85
CA THR A 70 -6.43 -2.50 -13.38
C THR A 70 -6.38 -1.28 -14.31
N LEU A 71 -6.68 -0.10 -13.77
CA LEU A 71 -6.80 1.15 -14.52
C LEU A 71 -5.47 1.86 -14.72
N TYR A 72 -4.51 1.60 -13.83
CA TYR A 72 -3.18 2.20 -13.86
C TYR A 72 -2.17 1.23 -13.27
N THR A 73 -0.98 1.19 -13.86
CA THR A 73 0.20 0.53 -13.29
C THR A 73 1.45 1.37 -13.54
N HIS A 74 2.36 1.33 -12.59
CA HIS A 74 3.72 1.85 -12.72
C HIS A 74 4.68 0.71 -12.36
N PRO A 75 5.08 -0.09 -13.36
CA PRO A 75 5.91 -1.27 -13.10
C PRO A 75 7.36 -0.91 -12.87
N LEU A 76 8.08 -1.81 -12.21
CA LEU A 76 9.54 -1.82 -12.14
C LEU A 76 10.16 -1.84 -13.54
N PRO A 77 11.35 -1.25 -13.72
CA PRO A 77 12.06 -1.29 -14.99
C PRO A 77 12.44 -2.73 -15.37
N PRO A 78 12.69 -3.02 -16.67
CA PRO A 78 13.06 -4.37 -17.14
C PRO A 78 14.28 -4.95 -16.41
N GLU A 79 15.19 -4.10 -15.99
CA GLU A 79 16.43 -4.45 -15.28
C GLU A 79 16.18 -5.03 -13.88
N ALA A 80 14.97 -4.84 -13.30
CA ALA A 80 14.63 -5.31 -11.96
C ALA A 80 14.88 -6.81 -11.75
N LYS A 81 14.69 -7.62 -12.81
CA LYS A 81 14.99 -9.07 -12.75
C LYS A 81 16.48 -9.33 -12.56
N ALA A 82 17.33 -8.60 -13.28
CA ALA A 82 18.78 -8.70 -13.15
C ALA A 82 19.25 -8.20 -11.76
N TYR A 83 18.71 -7.08 -11.27
CA TYR A 83 18.98 -6.58 -9.93
C TYR A 83 18.57 -7.58 -8.84
N THR A 84 17.41 -8.23 -9.01
CA THR A 84 16.98 -9.30 -8.11
C THR A 84 17.95 -10.47 -8.11
N ALA A 85 18.38 -10.92 -9.28
CA ALA A 85 19.35 -12.03 -9.40
C ALA A 85 20.69 -11.69 -8.72
N GLU A 86 21.22 -10.48 -8.96
CA GLU A 86 22.45 -9.99 -8.34
C GLU A 86 22.35 -9.97 -6.81
N LEU A 87 21.25 -9.45 -6.26
CA LEU A 87 21.03 -9.42 -4.81
C LEU A 87 20.94 -10.81 -4.21
N LEU A 88 20.31 -11.76 -4.90
CA LEU A 88 20.20 -13.14 -4.45
C LEU A 88 21.54 -13.91 -4.49
N GLU A 89 22.47 -13.52 -5.38
CA GLU A 89 23.84 -14.05 -5.40
C GLU A 89 24.67 -13.50 -4.23
N LEU A 90 24.53 -12.21 -3.94
CA LEU A 90 25.23 -11.53 -2.85
C LEU A 90 24.66 -11.88 -1.47
N MET A 91 23.37 -12.20 -1.39
CA MET A 91 22.63 -12.53 -0.17
C MET A 91 21.92 -13.89 -0.33
N PRO A 92 22.64 -15.01 -0.33
CA PRO A 92 22.08 -16.33 -0.64
C PRO A 92 21.05 -16.82 0.39
N GLY A 93 21.02 -16.25 1.60
CA GLY A 93 20.01 -16.54 2.63
C GLY A 93 18.69 -15.79 2.47
N ALA A 94 18.62 -14.78 1.60
CA ALA A 94 17.40 -14.01 1.39
C ALA A 94 16.34 -14.82 0.64
N GLY A 95 15.11 -14.86 1.16
CA GLY A 95 13.90 -15.28 0.43
C GLY A 95 13.32 -14.13 -0.36
N GLY A 96 12.29 -14.39 -1.17
CA GLY A 96 11.60 -13.29 -1.80
C GLY A 96 10.57 -13.70 -2.83
N GLU A 97 9.82 -12.69 -3.25
CA GLU A 97 8.72 -12.80 -4.18
C GLU A 97 8.62 -11.59 -5.12
N VAL A 98 8.07 -11.85 -6.29
CA VAL A 98 7.63 -10.83 -7.24
C VAL A 98 6.12 -10.66 -7.13
N LEU A 99 5.68 -9.42 -7.04
CA LEU A 99 4.26 -9.08 -6.96
C LEU A 99 3.82 -8.40 -8.27
N ARG A 100 2.82 -8.99 -8.90
CA ARG A 100 2.18 -8.53 -10.14
C ARG A 100 0.67 -8.43 -9.95
N THR A 101 -0.04 -7.82 -10.89
CA THR A 101 -1.52 -7.75 -10.84
C THR A 101 -2.17 -9.13 -10.97
N ASP A 102 -1.53 -10.05 -11.68
CA ASP A 102 -2.02 -11.41 -11.95
C ASP A 102 -1.63 -12.44 -10.88
N GLY A 103 -0.67 -12.13 -9.99
CA GLY A 103 -0.26 -13.07 -8.95
C GLY A 103 0.93 -12.62 -8.12
N THR A 104 1.25 -13.45 -7.15
CA THR A 104 2.45 -13.38 -6.32
C THR A 104 3.31 -14.60 -6.62
N TYR A 105 4.54 -14.37 -7.04
CA TYR A 105 5.47 -15.40 -7.49
C TYR A 105 6.65 -15.50 -6.53
N VAL A 106 6.67 -16.53 -5.69
CA VAL A 106 7.77 -16.78 -4.75
C VAL A 106 8.91 -17.49 -5.50
N PHE A 107 10.06 -16.81 -5.62
CA PHE A 107 11.25 -17.34 -6.28
C PHE A 107 12.24 -18.02 -5.33
N ARG A 108 12.17 -17.71 -4.02
CA ARG A 108 12.95 -18.40 -3.00
C ARG A 108 12.18 -18.46 -1.69
N ASN A 109 11.79 -19.67 -1.30
CA ASN A 109 10.94 -19.92 -0.14
C ASN A 109 11.77 -20.23 1.11
N THR A 110 12.03 -19.23 1.93
CA THR A 110 12.68 -19.32 3.25
C THR A 110 11.64 -19.26 4.36
N ASP A 111 12.04 -19.48 5.62
CA ASP A 111 11.13 -19.37 6.77
C ASP A 111 10.53 -17.96 6.89
N TYR A 112 11.32 -16.92 6.62
CA TYR A 112 10.85 -15.52 6.60
C TYR A 112 9.86 -15.27 5.46
N GLN A 113 10.08 -15.90 4.29
CA GLN A 113 9.14 -15.80 3.17
C GLN A 113 7.82 -16.52 3.46
N GLN A 114 7.87 -17.69 4.10
CA GLN A 114 6.66 -18.41 4.55
C GLN A 114 5.89 -17.58 5.58
N LEU A 115 6.59 -16.92 6.50
CA LEU A 115 5.96 -16.02 7.47
C LEU A 115 5.22 -14.88 6.76
N HIS A 116 5.83 -14.22 5.78
CA HIS A 116 5.19 -13.17 4.98
C HIS A 116 3.93 -13.68 4.27
N THR A 117 4.04 -14.79 3.54
CA THR A 117 2.93 -15.42 2.82
C THR A 117 1.74 -15.71 3.76
N LYS A 118 2.03 -16.24 4.95
CA LYS A 118 1.02 -16.54 5.96
C LYS A 118 0.38 -15.26 6.52
N LEU A 119 1.16 -14.23 6.82
CA LEU A 119 0.67 -12.95 7.35
C LEU A 119 -0.24 -12.24 6.34
N CYS A 120 0.10 -12.31 5.06
CA CYS A 120 -0.69 -11.70 3.99
C CYS A 120 -1.92 -12.53 3.57
N GLY A 121 -2.01 -13.79 4.00
CA GLY A 121 -3.13 -14.68 3.64
C GLY A 121 -3.22 -14.98 2.15
N ILE A 122 -2.08 -14.99 1.45
CA ILE A 122 -2.00 -15.24 0.00
C ILE A 122 -1.63 -16.67 -0.31
N VAL A 123 -2.02 -17.14 -1.50
CA VAL A 123 -1.59 -18.41 -2.08
C VAL A 123 -0.65 -18.08 -3.24
N PRO A 124 0.67 -18.16 -3.05
CA PRO A 124 1.63 -17.79 -4.08
C PRO A 124 1.84 -18.91 -5.07
N ASP A 125 2.27 -18.56 -6.28
CA ASP A 125 2.88 -19.47 -7.22
C ASP A 125 4.39 -19.57 -6.94
N TYR A 126 4.91 -20.80 -6.84
CA TYR A 126 6.34 -21.03 -6.66
C TYR A 126 7.00 -21.21 -8.03
N LYS A 127 7.95 -20.34 -8.37
CA LYS A 127 8.68 -20.37 -9.65
C LYS A 127 10.15 -20.00 -9.42
N GLU A 128 11.03 -20.61 -10.19
CA GLU A 128 12.40 -20.11 -10.28
C GLU A 128 12.38 -18.68 -10.84
N LEU A 129 13.28 -17.82 -10.36
CA LEU A 129 13.34 -16.42 -10.82
C LEU A 129 13.44 -16.31 -12.35
N GLY A 130 14.18 -17.25 -12.99
CA GLY A 130 14.33 -17.34 -14.43
C GLY A 130 13.01 -17.52 -15.19
N ASP A 131 12.06 -18.25 -14.60
CA ASP A 131 10.78 -18.63 -15.19
C ASP A 131 9.67 -17.58 -14.95
N ILE A 132 9.93 -16.55 -14.14
CA ILE A 132 9.00 -15.43 -13.96
C ILE A 132 9.16 -14.51 -15.18
N GLU A 133 8.05 -14.27 -15.89
CA GLU A 133 8.03 -13.38 -17.04
C GLU A 133 8.53 -11.97 -16.69
N GLU A 134 9.32 -11.40 -17.59
CA GLU A 134 9.79 -10.03 -17.46
C GLU A 134 8.65 -9.04 -17.71
N GLY A 135 8.70 -7.92 -17.01
CA GLY A 135 7.71 -6.86 -17.12
C GLY A 135 6.46 -7.06 -16.25
N GLY A 136 5.76 -5.97 -16.00
CA GLY A 136 4.58 -5.95 -15.14
C GLY A 136 4.85 -6.23 -13.66
N TRP A 137 6.12 -6.25 -13.24
CA TRP A 137 6.47 -6.37 -11.83
C TRP A 137 6.17 -5.05 -11.12
N LEU A 138 5.33 -5.09 -10.12
CA LEU A 138 4.95 -3.89 -9.37
C LEU A 138 5.81 -3.69 -8.13
N LYS A 139 6.33 -4.79 -7.60
CA LYS A 139 7.17 -4.82 -6.42
C LYS A 139 7.96 -6.13 -6.37
N VAL A 140 9.18 -6.08 -5.85
CA VAL A 140 9.89 -7.27 -5.36
C VAL A 140 10.04 -7.12 -3.86
N LEU A 141 9.71 -8.16 -3.10
CA LEU A 141 9.93 -8.22 -1.67
C LEU A 141 11.04 -9.23 -1.38
N PHE A 142 12.02 -8.82 -0.59
CA PHE A 142 13.06 -9.67 -0.03
C PHE A 142 12.77 -9.89 1.46
N SER A 143 12.89 -11.13 1.93
CA SER A 143 12.61 -11.55 3.29
C SER A 143 13.81 -12.26 3.91
N MET A 144 14.27 -11.83 5.09
CA MET A 144 15.47 -12.31 5.70
C MET A 144 15.54 -11.96 7.19
N ALA A 145 16.62 -12.39 7.87
CA ALA A 145 16.85 -12.00 9.27
C ALA A 145 17.07 -10.48 9.42
N PRO A 146 16.76 -9.88 10.57
CA PRO A 146 16.86 -8.42 10.76
C PRO A 146 18.24 -7.84 10.45
N GLU A 147 19.31 -8.52 10.86
CA GLU A 147 20.70 -8.14 10.58
C GLU A 147 21.03 -8.16 9.08
N ASP A 148 20.41 -9.06 8.32
CA ASP A 148 20.60 -9.19 6.89
C ASP A 148 19.83 -8.10 6.12
N VAL A 149 18.66 -7.62 6.64
CA VAL A 149 17.94 -6.50 6.03
C VAL A 149 18.78 -5.23 6.06
N ASP A 150 19.39 -4.91 7.19
CA ASP A 150 20.26 -3.73 7.31
C ASP A 150 21.50 -3.87 6.41
N HIS A 151 22.05 -5.08 6.29
CA HIS A 151 23.14 -5.37 5.38
C HIS A 151 22.73 -5.20 3.91
N MET A 152 21.58 -5.75 3.51
CA MET A 152 21.06 -5.58 2.15
C MET A 152 20.76 -4.11 1.84
N GLN A 153 20.25 -3.33 2.80
CA GLN A 153 20.02 -1.89 2.63
C GLN A 153 21.34 -1.14 2.34
N ILE A 154 22.42 -1.48 3.04
CA ILE A 154 23.74 -0.89 2.76
C ILE A 154 24.24 -1.31 1.38
N LEU A 155 24.01 -2.56 1.01
CA LEU A 155 24.44 -3.13 -0.27
C LEU A 155 23.74 -2.42 -1.45
N VAL A 156 22.42 -2.32 -1.44
CA VAL A 156 21.66 -1.68 -2.54
C VAL A 156 22.03 -0.19 -2.70
N ASN A 157 22.31 0.50 -1.61
CA ASN A 157 22.80 1.89 -1.65
C ASN A 157 24.17 2.01 -2.34
N LYS A 158 25.02 0.98 -2.25
CA LYS A 158 26.33 0.94 -2.92
C LYS A 158 26.23 0.54 -4.38
N LEU A 159 25.31 -0.37 -4.72
CA LEU A 159 25.10 -0.84 -6.09
C LEU A 159 24.51 0.26 -6.97
N GLY A 160 23.63 1.10 -6.41
CA GLY A 160 23.08 2.26 -7.11
C GLY A 160 22.22 1.87 -8.31
N HIS A 161 21.38 0.86 -8.18
CA HIS A 161 20.43 0.42 -9.21
C HIS A 161 19.55 1.60 -9.65
N SER A 162 19.45 1.82 -10.96
CA SER A 162 18.68 2.94 -11.49
C SER A 162 17.21 2.57 -11.69
N GLY A 163 16.31 3.54 -11.53
CA GLY A 163 14.87 3.37 -11.77
C GLY A 163 14.13 2.60 -10.67
N VAL A 164 14.81 2.30 -9.55
CA VAL A 164 14.22 1.61 -8.41
C VAL A 164 14.59 2.29 -7.09
N ASP A 165 13.69 2.22 -6.14
CA ASP A 165 13.90 2.57 -4.74
C ASP A 165 13.84 1.34 -3.87
N TYR A 166 14.63 1.32 -2.78
CA TYR A 166 14.61 0.24 -1.80
C TYR A 166 14.12 0.76 -0.47
N VAL A 167 13.06 0.15 0.04
CA VAL A 167 12.37 0.58 1.27
C VAL A 167 12.32 -0.57 2.26
N LYS A 168 12.85 -0.34 3.46
CA LYS A 168 12.67 -1.25 4.59
C LYS A 168 11.23 -1.11 5.08
N SER A 169 10.39 -2.12 4.84
CA SER A 169 8.98 -2.12 5.24
C SER A 169 8.72 -2.83 6.58
N SER A 170 9.71 -3.55 7.08
CA SER A 170 9.74 -4.12 8.44
C SER A 170 11.15 -4.54 8.80
N ASP A 171 11.36 -5.05 10.01
CA ASP A 171 12.66 -5.57 10.44
C ASP A 171 13.17 -6.77 9.62
N ILE A 172 12.27 -7.48 8.94
CA ILE A 172 12.57 -8.70 8.18
C ILE A 172 12.28 -8.57 6.69
N PHE A 173 11.88 -7.37 6.20
CA PHE A 173 11.52 -7.13 4.81
C PHE A 173 12.19 -5.90 4.22
N LEU A 174 12.75 -6.07 3.02
CA LEU A 174 13.17 -4.98 2.14
C LEU A 174 12.38 -5.08 0.84
N GLU A 175 11.83 -3.96 0.37
CA GLU A 175 11.03 -3.89 -0.85
C GLU A 175 11.79 -3.11 -1.93
N MET A 176 11.82 -3.65 -3.15
CA MET A 176 12.21 -2.92 -4.36
C MET A 176 10.94 -2.40 -5.02
N LEU A 177 10.84 -1.09 -5.19
CA LEU A 177 9.73 -0.36 -5.78
C LEU A 177 10.20 0.45 -6.99
N PRO A 178 9.34 0.77 -7.96
CA PRO A 178 9.70 1.72 -9.00
C PRO A 178 9.97 3.11 -8.41
N VAL A 179 10.95 3.81 -8.91
CA VAL A 179 11.27 5.19 -8.49
C VAL A 179 10.06 6.11 -8.65
N GLY A 180 9.81 6.96 -7.66
CA GLY A 180 8.71 7.93 -7.67
C GLY A 180 7.31 7.33 -7.50
N VAL A 181 7.21 6.04 -7.15
CA VAL A 181 5.94 5.41 -6.77
C VAL A 181 5.68 5.66 -5.29
N SER A 182 4.52 6.26 -5.02
CA SER A 182 3.99 6.44 -3.68
C SER A 182 2.46 6.48 -3.71
N LYS A 183 1.82 6.39 -2.55
CA LYS A 183 0.36 6.60 -2.46
C LYS A 183 -0.04 8.00 -2.93
N GLY A 184 0.84 9.00 -2.76
CA GLY A 184 0.63 10.37 -3.25
C GLY A 184 0.71 10.47 -4.76
N SER A 185 1.76 9.94 -5.39
CA SER A 185 1.88 9.91 -6.84
C SER A 185 0.71 9.17 -7.50
N ALA A 186 0.20 8.11 -6.86
CA ALA A 186 -0.99 7.39 -7.31
C ALA A 186 -2.27 8.20 -7.11
N LEU A 187 -2.40 9.00 -6.05
CA LEU A 187 -3.53 9.92 -5.87
C LEU A 187 -3.59 10.95 -7.00
N ALA A 188 -2.44 11.48 -7.42
CA ALA A 188 -2.36 12.37 -8.57
C ALA A 188 -2.83 11.71 -9.90
N GLN A 189 -2.62 10.39 -10.06
CA GLN A 189 -3.20 9.63 -11.18
C GLN A 189 -4.69 9.34 -10.98
N TYR A 190 -5.09 9.04 -9.74
CA TYR A 190 -6.48 8.78 -9.38
C TYR A 190 -7.39 9.97 -9.71
N ARG A 191 -6.94 11.21 -9.46
CA ARG A 191 -7.64 12.45 -9.82
C ARG A 191 -7.96 12.57 -11.32
N LYS A 192 -7.18 11.90 -12.18
CA LYS A 192 -7.35 11.89 -13.65
C LYS A 192 -8.33 10.81 -14.15
N LEU A 193 -8.82 9.94 -13.27
CA LEU A 193 -9.78 8.91 -13.65
C LEU A 193 -11.13 9.55 -14.01
N PRO A 194 -11.85 9.02 -15.03
CA PRO A 194 -13.14 9.54 -15.44
C PRO A 194 -14.12 9.67 -14.29
N GLY A 195 -14.70 10.85 -14.14
CA GLY A 195 -15.67 11.17 -13.09
C GLY A 195 -15.07 11.57 -11.75
N MET A 196 -13.73 11.78 -11.68
CA MET A 196 -13.05 12.27 -10.47
C MET A 196 -12.65 13.75 -10.57
N GLU A 197 -12.90 14.40 -11.69
CA GLU A 197 -12.40 15.74 -12.04
C GLU A 197 -12.88 16.83 -11.07
N ASP A 198 -14.12 16.73 -10.58
CA ASP A 198 -14.73 17.70 -9.67
C ASP A 198 -14.75 17.22 -8.20
N CYS A 199 -13.99 16.17 -7.87
CA CYS A 199 -13.96 15.66 -6.51
C CYS A 199 -12.95 16.44 -5.66
N THR A 200 -13.37 16.77 -4.42
CA THR A 200 -12.47 17.14 -3.35
C THR A 200 -11.95 15.88 -2.66
N PHE A 201 -10.65 15.73 -2.59
CA PHE A 201 -10.01 14.55 -2.00
C PHE A 201 -9.56 14.85 -0.58
N VAL A 202 -10.07 14.08 0.36
CA VAL A 202 -9.59 14.07 1.74
C VAL A 202 -8.90 12.73 1.99
N SER A 203 -7.66 12.76 2.44
CA SER A 203 -6.90 11.56 2.76
C SER A 203 -6.69 11.41 4.26
N VAL A 204 -6.49 10.17 4.71
CA VAL A 204 -6.10 9.84 6.08
C VAL A 204 -5.10 8.71 6.09
N GLY A 205 -4.03 8.86 6.87
CA GLY A 205 -2.95 7.89 6.99
C GLY A 205 -2.18 8.04 8.30
N ASP A 206 -1.41 7.03 8.67
CA ASP A 206 -0.75 6.95 9.98
C ASP A 206 0.76 6.78 9.92
N PHE A 207 1.34 6.42 8.78
CA PHE A 207 2.74 6.04 8.64
C PHE A 207 3.44 6.83 7.52
N ASP A 208 4.79 6.80 7.49
CA ASP A 208 5.62 7.58 6.56
C ASP A 208 5.21 7.41 5.09
N ASN A 209 4.79 6.20 4.66
CA ASN A 209 4.34 5.95 3.29
C ASN A 209 2.97 6.59 2.95
N ASP A 210 2.30 7.24 3.91
CA ASP A 210 1.07 8.01 3.73
C ASP A 210 1.34 9.51 3.55
N ILE A 211 2.53 10.01 3.95
CA ILE A 211 2.85 11.45 3.97
C ILE A 211 2.60 12.11 2.62
N GLU A 212 3.10 11.52 1.54
CA GLU A 212 2.90 12.10 0.21
C GLU A 212 1.42 12.15 -0.19
N MET A 213 0.62 11.15 0.18
CA MET A 213 -0.82 11.14 -0.06
C MET A 213 -1.54 12.21 0.78
N ILE A 214 -1.12 12.40 2.01
CA ILE A 214 -1.64 13.43 2.93
C ILE A 214 -1.39 14.82 2.35
N VAL A 215 -0.19 15.07 1.84
CA VAL A 215 0.20 16.36 1.25
C VAL A 215 -0.44 16.59 -0.14
N GLU A 216 -0.65 15.54 -0.94
CA GLU A 216 -1.24 15.64 -2.28
C GLU A 216 -2.77 15.84 -2.24
N ALA A 217 -3.44 15.45 -1.17
CA ALA A 217 -4.88 15.63 -1.00
C ALA A 217 -5.26 17.11 -0.81
N ASP A 218 -6.53 17.47 -1.04
CA ASP A 218 -7.05 18.81 -0.78
C ASP A 218 -7.18 19.08 0.73
N ALA A 219 -7.22 18.03 1.55
CA ALA A 219 -7.02 18.04 2.99
C ALA A 219 -6.46 16.69 3.43
N GLY A 220 -5.39 16.72 4.19
CA GLY A 220 -4.74 15.55 4.76
C GLY A 220 -5.03 15.41 6.25
N ALA A 221 -5.37 14.20 6.70
CA ALA A 221 -5.65 13.90 8.09
C ALA A 221 -4.77 12.74 8.60
N CYS A 222 -4.62 12.66 9.91
CA CYS A 222 -4.01 11.49 10.54
C CYS A 222 -4.71 11.15 11.87
N PRO A 223 -4.76 9.84 12.24
CA PRO A 223 -5.31 9.43 13.54
C PRO A 223 -4.36 9.80 14.70
N ALA A 224 -4.86 9.77 15.92
CA ALA A 224 -4.08 10.08 17.11
C ALA A 224 -2.83 9.19 17.29
N ASN A 225 -2.91 7.93 16.82
CA ASN A 225 -1.80 6.98 16.85
C ASN A 225 -0.79 7.11 15.71
N ALA A 226 -0.93 8.09 14.81
CA ALA A 226 0.02 8.31 13.72
C ALA A 226 1.41 8.66 14.25
N GLU A 227 2.43 8.37 13.44
CA GLU A 227 3.81 8.80 13.70
C GLU A 227 3.92 10.32 13.75
N ASP A 228 4.87 10.84 14.50
CA ASP A 228 5.05 12.30 14.65
C ASP A 228 5.39 12.98 13.32
N SER A 229 6.15 12.32 12.44
CA SER A 229 6.45 12.77 11.08
C SER A 229 5.19 13.00 10.23
N VAL A 230 4.17 12.15 10.42
CA VAL A 230 2.87 12.26 9.74
C VAL A 230 2.03 13.39 10.35
N LYS A 231 1.98 13.49 11.68
CA LYS A 231 1.27 14.57 12.39
C LYS A 231 1.76 15.95 12.00
N GLU A 232 3.06 16.11 11.76
CA GLU A 232 3.66 17.37 11.32
C GLU A 232 3.23 17.80 9.91
N LYS A 233 2.76 16.88 9.09
CA LYS A 233 2.36 17.11 7.68
C LYS A 233 0.85 17.17 7.48
N ALA A 234 0.08 16.64 8.43
CA ALA A 234 -1.37 16.60 8.32
C ALA A 234 -2.02 17.95 8.65
N ASP A 235 -3.03 18.33 7.87
CA ASP A 235 -3.88 19.50 8.15
C ASP A 235 -4.78 19.26 9.36
N ILE A 236 -5.14 17.98 9.61
CA ILE A 236 -6.07 17.57 10.65
C ILE A 236 -5.46 16.41 11.43
N VAL A 237 -5.14 16.64 12.69
CA VAL A 237 -4.80 15.57 13.63
C VAL A 237 -6.07 15.20 14.39
N LEU A 238 -6.54 13.98 14.18
CA LEU A 238 -7.75 13.45 14.81
C LEU A 238 -7.50 13.15 16.30
N THR A 239 -8.55 13.15 17.08
CA THR A 239 -8.48 12.86 18.53
C THR A 239 -8.56 11.38 18.83
N ARG A 240 -9.17 10.59 17.92
CA ARG A 240 -9.34 9.15 18.04
C ARG A 240 -8.19 8.40 17.36
N THR A 241 -7.84 7.26 17.94
CA THR A 241 -6.95 6.27 17.35
C THR A 241 -7.72 5.37 16.36
N ASN A 242 -6.99 4.56 15.59
CA ASN A 242 -7.59 3.53 14.75
C ASN A 242 -8.46 2.52 15.54
N ASP A 243 -8.15 2.28 16.81
CA ASP A 243 -8.95 1.41 17.69
C ASP A 243 -10.26 2.08 18.14
N GLU A 244 -10.33 3.40 18.11
CA GLU A 244 -11.44 4.23 18.59
C GLU A 244 -12.32 4.79 17.45
N GLY A 245 -12.04 4.43 16.20
CA GLY A 245 -12.80 4.90 15.04
C GLY A 245 -12.38 6.27 14.55
N ALA A 246 -11.10 6.45 14.27
CA ALA A 246 -10.54 7.70 13.73
C ALA A 246 -11.15 8.08 12.37
N VAL A 247 -11.42 7.10 11.50
CA VAL A 247 -12.05 7.36 10.20
C VAL A 247 -13.49 7.86 10.39
N ALA A 248 -14.22 7.34 11.38
CA ALA A 248 -15.54 7.84 11.72
C ALA A 248 -15.51 9.32 12.14
N GLU A 249 -14.54 9.70 12.99
CA GLU A 249 -14.35 11.10 13.39
C GLU A 249 -14.13 12.02 12.17
N LEU A 250 -13.24 11.63 11.25
CA LEU A 250 -12.98 12.39 10.04
C LEU A 250 -14.23 12.53 9.17
N VAL A 251 -14.92 11.42 8.92
CA VAL A 251 -16.14 11.39 8.11
C VAL A 251 -17.23 12.26 8.72
N GLU A 252 -17.42 12.23 10.04
CA GLU A 252 -18.36 13.09 10.74
C GLU A 252 -18.03 14.57 10.54
N GLN A 253 -16.76 14.97 10.65
CA GLN A 253 -16.31 16.33 10.40
C GLN A 253 -16.56 16.77 8.94
N ILE A 254 -16.34 15.89 7.96
CA ILE A 254 -16.60 16.17 6.54
C ILE A 254 -18.11 16.40 6.33
N ILE A 255 -18.97 15.52 6.84
CA ILE A 255 -20.43 15.64 6.70
C ILE A 255 -20.93 16.95 7.32
N GLU A 256 -20.39 17.36 8.46
CA GLU A 256 -20.78 18.62 9.11
C GLU A 256 -20.36 19.86 8.31
N ARG A 257 -19.18 19.84 7.70
CA ARG A 257 -18.70 20.93 6.84
C ARG A 257 -19.52 21.05 5.54
N CYS A 258 -19.96 19.95 4.95
CA CYS A 258 -20.78 19.94 3.73
C CYS A 258 -22.23 20.40 3.96
N LYS A 259 -22.69 20.52 5.21
CA LYS A 259 -24.04 21.05 5.54
C LYS A 259 -24.09 22.57 5.66
N LYS A 260 -22.95 23.22 5.74
CA LYS A 260 -22.80 24.68 5.84
C LYS A 260 -22.64 25.30 4.46
#